data_96d8381f5b31c26df213f95e2ef14b04
#
_entry.id   96d8381f5b31c26df213f95e2ef14b04
#
_cell.length_a   1.000
_cell.length_b   1.000
_cell.length_c   1.000
_cell.angle_alpha   90.00
_cell.angle_beta   90.00
_cell.angle_gamma   90.00
#
_symmetry.space_group_name_H-M   'P 1'
#
loop_
_entity.id
_entity.type
_entity.pdbx_description
1 polymer ?
#
loop_
_entity_poly.entity_id
_entity_poly.type
_entity_poly.pdbx_seq_one_letter_code
_entity_poly.pdbx_strand_id
1 'polypeptide(L)'
;MAFFENIKQRSARKTTRLMLAAFSLTWNGLASAAPVAGSVARDGPALLGIPVDFILFALTLLGVALFHRHTLYVALTGLTVVLSYKFLFVGFRHGPGFSGFISHMGHEWVILTNLFLLLVGFAVLSRHFEKSQVPAVLPKFLPDDWKGAFVLLVMIFVLSSFLDNIAAAIIGGTVAAAVFKQKVHIGYLAAIVAASNAGGSGSVVGDTTTTMMWIDGVSPFDVFQAYVGASLALVICGIPAALQQQRYSPIRKDPPRGVRIDWGRVFIVALILFAAIVANIVVNVKFADISDRFPFIGSAVWLAILIAIPLRKPDWKVVPNAIKGSIFLLSLILCASLMPVEKLPAASWHTALGLGFVSAVFDNIPLTALALHQGGYDWDYLAYAVGFGGSMIWFGSSAGVALSNMYPEAKSVGAWLTQGWHVTVAYIIGFVALLLVLGWHPNAPHKSSSAPFHAVVKVGKI
;
A
#
# COMPACT_ATOMS: atom_id res chain seq x y z
N MET A 1 -5.17 6.39 -38.94
CA MET A 1 -5.39 7.00 -37.62
C MET A 1 -6.87 6.94 -37.22
N ALA A 2 -7.82 7.37 -38.01
CA ALA A 2 -9.28 7.34 -37.71
C ALA A 2 -9.89 5.95 -37.43
N PHE A 3 -9.36 4.86 -38.01
CA PHE A 3 -9.83 3.49 -37.82
C PHE A 3 -9.51 2.96 -36.42
N PHE A 4 -8.34 3.28 -35.86
CA PHE A 4 -7.93 2.89 -34.50
C PHE A 4 -8.65 3.68 -33.42
N GLU A 5 -8.98 4.94 -33.65
CA GLU A 5 -9.81 5.74 -32.73
C GLU A 5 -11.26 5.20 -32.65
N ASN A 6 -11.81 4.75 -33.74
CA ASN A 6 -13.16 4.17 -33.79
C ASN A 6 -13.24 2.82 -33.04
N ILE A 7 -12.18 2.01 -33.07
CA ILE A 7 -12.10 0.75 -32.28
C ILE A 7 -11.97 1.06 -30.79
N LYS A 8 -11.17 2.08 -30.42
CA LYS A 8 -11.03 2.52 -29.03
C LYS A 8 -12.36 3.05 -28.44
N GLN A 9 -13.09 3.86 -29.21
CA GLN A 9 -14.41 4.36 -28.80
C GLN A 9 -15.48 3.25 -28.71
N ARG A 10 -15.45 2.28 -29.61
CA ARG A 10 -16.37 1.11 -29.55
C ARG A 10 -16.06 0.20 -28.36
N SER A 11 -14.78 -0.01 -28.03
CA SER A 11 -14.38 -0.78 -26.84
C SER A 11 -14.84 -0.07 -25.55
N ALA A 12 -14.59 1.24 -25.40
CA ALA A 12 -15.03 2.01 -24.25
C ALA A 12 -16.56 2.01 -24.07
N ARG A 13 -17.33 2.16 -25.17
CA ARG A 13 -18.79 2.10 -25.12
C ARG A 13 -19.33 0.70 -24.79
N LYS A 14 -18.66 -0.38 -25.22
CA LYS A 14 -19.01 -1.77 -24.82
C LYS A 14 -18.76 -2.00 -23.33
N THR A 15 -17.63 -1.53 -22.80
CA THR A 15 -17.30 -1.66 -21.37
C THR A 15 -18.28 -0.87 -20.50
N THR A 16 -18.64 0.35 -20.88
CA THR A 16 -19.64 1.16 -20.17
C THR A 16 -21.03 0.51 -20.21
N ARG A 17 -21.42 -0.09 -21.33
CA ARG A 17 -22.70 -0.81 -21.45
C ARG A 17 -22.74 -2.10 -20.65
N LEU A 18 -21.62 -2.84 -20.55
CA LEU A 18 -21.49 -4.02 -19.69
C LEU A 18 -21.53 -3.64 -18.20
N MET A 19 -20.91 -2.54 -17.81
CA MET A 19 -20.99 -2.02 -16.44
C MET A 19 -22.42 -1.55 -16.09
N LEU A 20 -23.11 -0.87 -17.00
CA LEU A 20 -24.50 -0.46 -16.83
C LEU A 20 -25.46 -1.65 -16.83
N ALA A 21 -25.21 -2.69 -17.62
CA ALA A 21 -26.02 -3.92 -17.63
C ALA A 21 -25.81 -4.75 -16.37
N ALA A 22 -24.56 -4.86 -15.85
CA ALA A 22 -24.27 -5.47 -14.55
C ALA A 22 -24.96 -4.69 -13.41
N PHE A 23 -24.93 -3.36 -13.48
CA PHE A 23 -25.64 -2.49 -12.54
C PHE A 23 -27.15 -2.66 -12.57
N SER A 24 -27.76 -2.79 -13.77
CA SER A 24 -29.20 -2.99 -13.91
C SER A 24 -29.66 -4.40 -13.51
N LEU A 25 -28.87 -5.43 -13.69
CA LEU A 25 -29.16 -6.79 -13.23
C LEU A 25 -29.11 -6.93 -11.69
N THR A 26 -28.20 -6.23 -11.05
CA THR A 26 -28.14 -6.15 -9.55
C THR A 26 -29.27 -5.29 -9.00
N TRP A 27 -29.72 -4.25 -9.74
CA TRP A 27 -30.74 -3.32 -9.30
C TRP A 27 -32.14 -3.96 -9.29
N ASN A 28 -32.51 -4.77 -10.29
CA ASN A 28 -33.84 -5.40 -10.38
C ASN A 28 -34.05 -6.56 -9.38
N GLY A 29 -33.00 -7.16 -8.83
CA GLY A 29 -33.11 -8.18 -7.79
C GLY A 29 -33.24 -7.64 -6.36
N LEU A 30 -32.97 -6.35 -6.15
CA LEU A 30 -32.84 -5.72 -4.82
C LEU A 30 -34.03 -4.80 -4.46
N ALA A 31 -34.99 -4.60 -5.38
CA ALA A 31 -36.04 -3.60 -5.24
C ALA A 31 -37.19 -3.97 -4.27
N SER A 32 -37.11 -5.06 -3.49
CA SER A 32 -38.24 -5.54 -2.68
C SER A 32 -38.16 -5.29 -1.18
N ALA A 33 -37.20 -4.49 -0.67
CA ALA A 33 -37.08 -4.19 0.77
C ALA A 33 -37.36 -2.71 1.06
N ALA A 34 -38.56 -2.39 1.55
CA ALA A 34 -38.92 -1.06 2.02
C ALA A 34 -38.19 -0.71 3.34
N PRO A 35 -37.73 0.55 3.55
CA PRO A 35 -37.04 0.93 4.78
C PRO A 35 -38.02 1.08 5.95
N VAL A 36 -37.75 0.41 7.08
CA VAL A 36 -38.41 0.63 8.36
C VAL A 36 -37.51 1.53 9.21
N ALA A 37 -38.07 2.64 9.70
CA ALA A 37 -37.38 3.60 10.57
C ALA A 37 -37.12 2.99 11.95
N GLY A 38 -35.87 3.14 12.44
CA GLY A 38 -35.50 2.94 13.83
C GLY A 38 -35.00 1.54 14.18
N SER A 39 -33.80 1.16 13.73
CA SER A 39 -33.08 0.00 14.30
C SER A 39 -31.57 0.15 14.18
N VAL A 40 -30.86 -0.34 15.19
CA VAL A 40 -29.42 -0.70 15.18
C VAL A 40 -29.04 -1.35 13.85
N ALA A 41 -27.80 -1.16 13.38
CA ALA A 41 -27.31 -1.72 12.13
C ALA A 41 -27.82 -3.16 11.91
N ARG A 42 -28.55 -3.37 10.80
CA ARG A 42 -29.15 -4.67 10.50
C ARG A 42 -28.09 -5.60 9.96
N ASP A 43 -28.15 -6.87 10.34
CA ASP A 43 -27.41 -7.90 9.62
C ASP A 43 -27.83 -7.89 8.14
N GLY A 44 -26.86 -7.51 7.29
CA GLY A 44 -27.09 -7.46 5.84
C GLY A 44 -27.30 -8.85 5.24
N PRO A 45 -27.91 -8.94 4.05
CA PRO A 45 -28.03 -10.20 3.34
C PRO A 45 -26.67 -10.82 3.09
N ALA A 46 -26.62 -12.16 3.18
CA ALA A 46 -25.44 -12.95 2.88
C ALA A 46 -25.72 -13.87 1.68
N LEU A 47 -24.76 -14.00 0.78
CA LEU A 47 -24.80 -14.95 -0.33
C LEU A 47 -23.79 -16.07 -0.03
N LEU A 48 -24.23 -17.31 0.02
CA LEU A 48 -23.40 -18.48 0.42
C LEU A 48 -22.68 -18.28 1.78
N GLY A 49 -23.31 -17.60 2.74
CA GLY A 49 -22.73 -17.32 4.04
C GLY A 49 -21.78 -16.11 4.08
N ILE A 50 -21.46 -15.49 2.93
CA ILE A 50 -20.59 -14.32 2.83
C ILE A 50 -21.46 -13.06 2.79
N PRO A 51 -21.26 -12.08 3.70
CA PRO A 51 -21.97 -10.79 3.63
C PRO A 51 -21.76 -10.10 2.28
N VAL A 52 -22.84 -9.52 1.75
CA VAL A 52 -22.81 -8.83 0.45
C VAL A 52 -21.81 -7.68 0.46
N ASP A 53 -21.57 -7.03 1.60
CA ASP A 53 -20.54 -6.01 1.78
C ASP A 53 -19.16 -6.49 1.29
N PHE A 54 -18.71 -7.67 1.73
CA PHE A 54 -17.42 -8.24 1.32
C PHE A 54 -17.40 -8.63 -0.16
N ILE A 55 -18.54 -9.06 -0.71
CA ILE A 55 -18.63 -9.38 -2.13
C ILE A 55 -18.45 -8.10 -2.96
N LEU A 56 -19.13 -7.01 -2.59
CA LEU A 56 -18.99 -5.71 -3.27
C LEU A 56 -17.58 -5.16 -3.13
N PHE A 57 -16.98 -5.28 -1.96
CA PHE A 57 -15.59 -4.88 -1.73
C PHE A 57 -14.62 -5.72 -2.57
N ALA A 58 -14.73 -7.05 -2.56
CA ALA A 58 -13.91 -7.93 -3.37
C ALA A 58 -14.06 -7.67 -4.88
N LEU A 59 -15.27 -7.40 -5.36
CA LEU A 59 -15.52 -7.00 -6.75
C LEU A 59 -14.86 -5.65 -7.09
N THR A 60 -14.84 -4.71 -6.13
CA THR A 60 -14.14 -3.43 -6.30
C THR A 60 -12.64 -3.66 -6.44
N LEU A 61 -12.04 -4.47 -5.55
CA LEU A 61 -10.60 -4.81 -5.61
C LEU A 61 -10.24 -5.56 -6.89
N LEU A 62 -11.07 -6.53 -7.28
CA LEU A 62 -10.92 -7.26 -8.54
C LEU A 62 -11.02 -6.32 -9.74
N GLY A 63 -11.97 -5.40 -9.72
CA GLY A 63 -12.11 -4.36 -10.73
C GLY A 63 -10.84 -3.50 -10.85
N VAL A 64 -10.25 -3.08 -9.74
CA VAL A 64 -8.97 -2.35 -9.71
C VAL A 64 -7.84 -3.17 -10.33
N ALA A 65 -7.73 -4.46 -9.97
CA ALA A 65 -6.72 -5.36 -10.51
C ALA A 65 -6.88 -5.60 -12.02
N LEU A 66 -8.11 -5.73 -12.52
CA LEU A 66 -8.39 -5.95 -13.94
C LEU A 66 -8.28 -4.66 -14.77
N PHE A 67 -8.71 -3.53 -14.25
CA PHE A 67 -8.78 -2.25 -14.95
C PHE A 67 -7.71 -1.26 -14.46
N HIS A 68 -6.48 -1.71 -14.28
CA HIS A 68 -5.35 -0.94 -13.74
C HIS A 68 -5.05 0.39 -14.45
N ARG A 69 -5.57 0.65 -15.66
CA ARG A 69 -5.49 1.95 -16.34
C ARG A 69 -6.54 2.97 -15.87
N HIS A 70 -7.57 2.51 -15.17
CA HIS A 70 -8.72 3.32 -14.74
C HIS A 70 -9.01 3.13 -13.24
N THR A 71 -7.99 2.82 -12.46
CA THR A 71 -8.08 2.46 -11.03
C THR A 71 -8.90 3.47 -10.22
N LEU A 72 -8.68 4.78 -10.43
CA LEU A 72 -9.43 5.84 -9.75
C LEU A 72 -10.93 5.74 -10.03
N TYR A 73 -11.32 5.57 -11.28
CA TYR A 73 -12.76 5.49 -11.64
C TYR A 73 -13.40 4.22 -11.08
N VAL A 74 -12.68 3.10 -11.11
CA VAL A 74 -13.16 1.82 -10.55
C VAL A 74 -13.33 1.94 -9.03
N ALA A 75 -12.35 2.51 -8.31
CA ALA A 75 -12.44 2.69 -6.87
C ALA A 75 -13.59 3.62 -6.47
N LEU A 76 -13.76 4.76 -7.16
CA LEU A 76 -14.88 5.68 -6.93
C LEU A 76 -16.24 5.03 -7.22
N THR A 77 -16.33 4.22 -8.29
CA THR A 77 -17.56 3.47 -8.61
C THR A 77 -17.84 2.43 -7.52
N GLY A 78 -16.82 1.67 -7.10
CA GLY A 78 -16.93 0.68 -6.03
C GLY A 78 -17.37 1.34 -4.71
N LEU A 79 -16.75 2.44 -4.33
CA LEU A 79 -17.15 3.21 -3.15
C LEU A 79 -18.60 3.67 -3.24
N THR A 80 -19.02 4.20 -4.40
CA THR A 80 -20.41 4.63 -4.62
C THR A 80 -21.38 3.47 -4.47
N VAL A 81 -21.06 2.28 -5.01
CA VAL A 81 -21.89 1.08 -4.90
C VAL A 81 -21.98 0.62 -3.44
N VAL A 82 -20.85 0.55 -2.72
CA VAL A 82 -20.81 0.16 -1.31
C VAL A 82 -21.59 1.15 -0.45
N LEU A 83 -21.41 2.45 -0.64
CA LEU A 83 -22.18 3.49 0.08
C LEU A 83 -23.68 3.38 -0.22
N SER A 84 -24.08 3.23 -1.48
CA SER A 84 -25.48 3.06 -1.86
C SER A 84 -26.09 1.84 -1.20
N TYR A 85 -25.36 0.73 -1.18
CA TYR A 85 -25.79 -0.48 -0.48
C TYR A 85 -25.96 -0.25 1.02
N LYS A 86 -25.00 0.43 1.68
CA LYS A 86 -25.11 0.80 3.11
C LYS A 86 -26.32 1.69 3.38
N PHE A 87 -26.55 2.71 2.56
CA PHE A 87 -27.70 3.60 2.74
C PHE A 87 -29.03 2.91 2.58
N LEU A 88 -29.15 1.97 1.65
CA LEU A 88 -30.43 1.37 1.29
C LEU A 88 -30.78 0.12 2.11
N PHE A 89 -29.78 -0.68 2.54
CA PHE A 89 -30.04 -2.02 3.06
C PHE A 89 -29.54 -2.29 4.48
N VAL A 90 -28.34 -1.80 4.85
CA VAL A 90 -27.67 -2.24 6.10
C VAL A 90 -27.56 -1.14 7.13
N GLY A 91 -27.22 0.08 6.70
CA GLY A 91 -26.81 1.17 7.59
C GLY A 91 -25.31 1.17 7.87
N PHE A 92 -24.88 2.08 8.73
CA PHE A 92 -23.48 2.28 9.14
C PHE A 92 -23.27 1.79 10.56
N ARG A 93 -22.03 1.55 10.97
CA ARG A 93 -21.67 1.06 12.31
C ARG A 93 -22.25 1.92 13.44
N HIS A 94 -22.38 3.23 13.24
CA HIS A 94 -22.86 4.20 14.20
C HIS A 94 -24.33 4.60 14.00
N GLY A 95 -25.09 3.89 13.17
CA GLY A 95 -26.52 4.12 12.95
C GLY A 95 -26.95 4.07 11.49
N PRO A 96 -28.25 4.12 11.21
CA PRO A 96 -28.79 4.07 9.86
C PRO A 96 -28.78 5.44 9.17
N GLY A 97 -28.80 5.42 7.83
CA GLY A 97 -29.00 6.61 7.01
C GLY A 97 -27.90 7.65 7.08
N PHE A 98 -28.27 8.90 6.84
CA PHE A 98 -27.31 10.01 6.69
C PHE A 98 -26.64 10.38 8.02
N SER A 99 -27.33 10.26 9.16
CA SER A 99 -26.74 10.51 10.48
C SER A 99 -25.65 9.48 10.82
N GLY A 100 -25.88 8.19 10.50
CA GLY A 100 -24.90 7.14 10.66
C GLY A 100 -23.66 7.36 9.77
N PHE A 101 -23.87 7.82 8.53
CA PHE A 101 -22.77 8.20 7.64
C PHE A 101 -21.94 9.36 8.16
N ILE A 102 -22.58 10.45 8.64
CA ILE A 102 -21.87 11.59 9.22
C ILE A 102 -21.06 11.17 10.45
N SER A 103 -21.67 10.36 11.33
CA SER A 103 -20.98 9.84 12.51
C SER A 103 -19.76 8.98 12.12
N HIS A 104 -19.90 8.09 11.12
CA HIS A 104 -18.81 7.30 10.59
C HIS A 104 -17.68 8.20 10.03
N MET A 105 -18.02 9.16 9.19
CA MET A 105 -17.05 10.11 8.63
C MET A 105 -16.39 10.97 9.72
N GLY A 106 -17.10 11.27 10.81
CA GLY A 106 -16.56 11.98 11.98
C GLY A 106 -15.45 11.22 12.70
N HIS A 107 -15.41 9.89 12.60
CA HIS A 107 -14.32 9.06 13.12
C HIS A 107 -13.17 8.90 12.10
N GLU A 108 -13.49 8.84 10.82
CA GLU A 108 -12.51 8.53 9.77
C GLU A 108 -11.75 9.77 9.24
N TRP A 109 -12.32 10.99 9.36
CA TRP A 109 -11.83 12.16 8.63
C TRP A 109 -10.38 12.54 8.97
N VAL A 110 -9.95 12.36 10.23
CA VAL A 110 -8.57 12.73 10.65
C VAL A 110 -7.56 11.79 10.02
N ILE A 111 -7.83 10.47 10.06
CA ILE A 111 -6.98 9.45 9.45
C ILE A 111 -6.90 9.67 7.95
N LEU A 112 -8.05 9.83 7.28
CA LEU A 112 -8.11 10.05 5.84
C LEU A 112 -7.39 11.34 5.42
N THR A 113 -7.54 12.43 6.20
CA THR A 113 -6.88 13.70 5.90
C THR A 113 -5.37 13.61 6.17
N ASN A 114 -4.93 12.99 7.26
CA ASN A 114 -3.51 12.73 7.50
C ASN A 114 -2.88 11.96 6.35
N LEU A 115 -3.52 10.85 5.93
CA LEU A 115 -3.04 10.04 4.81
C LEU A 115 -2.99 10.83 3.51
N PHE A 116 -4.03 11.61 3.20
CA PHE A 116 -4.04 12.46 2.01
C PHE A 116 -2.85 13.43 1.99
N LEU A 117 -2.65 14.15 3.08
CA LEU A 117 -1.56 15.12 3.20
C LEU A 117 -0.19 14.44 3.15
N LEU A 118 -0.03 13.28 3.79
CA LEU A 118 1.21 12.50 3.75
C LEU A 118 1.51 11.97 2.36
N LEU A 119 0.54 11.35 1.68
CA LEU A 119 0.73 10.81 0.32
C LEU A 119 1.15 11.89 -0.67
N VAL A 120 0.46 13.04 -0.65
CA VAL A 120 0.81 14.16 -1.53
C VAL A 120 2.15 14.80 -1.11
N GLY A 121 2.39 14.94 0.19
CA GLY A 121 3.66 15.47 0.73
C GLY A 121 4.86 14.57 0.41
N PHE A 122 4.72 13.27 0.55
CA PHE A 122 5.77 12.30 0.23
C PHE A 122 6.05 12.20 -1.28
N ALA A 123 5.06 12.43 -2.14
CA ALA A 123 5.31 12.58 -3.57
C ALA A 123 6.21 13.79 -3.88
N VAL A 124 6.02 14.91 -3.17
CA VAL A 124 6.91 16.07 -3.27
C VAL A 124 8.31 15.77 -2.73
N LEU A 125 8.39 15.07 -1.58
CA LEU A 125 9.64 14.60 -0.99
C LEU A 125 10.41 13.70 -1.97
N SER A 126 9.76 12.67 -2.52
CA SER A 126 10.36 11.75 -3.49
C SER A 126 10.92 12.50 -4.70
N ARG A 127 10.21 13.54 -5.18
CA ARG A 127 10.69 14.38 -6.27
C ARG A 127 11.91 15.23 -5.90
N HIS A 128 12.00 15.70 -4.64
CA HIS A 128 13.23 16.34 -4.13
C HIS A 128 14.40 15.35 -4.12
N PHE A 129 14.17 14.11 -3.67
CA PHE A 129 15.20 13.08 -3.66
C PHE A 129 15.68 12.71 -5.07
N GLU A 130 14.77 12.51 -6.02
CA GLU A 130 15.13 12.27 -7.43
C GLU A 130 16.00 13.41 -7.99
N LYS A 131 15.61 14.67 -7.76
CA LYS A 131 16.33 15.85 -8.22
C LYS A 131 17.62 16.14 -7.45
N SER A 132 17.87 15.47 -6.34
CA SER A 132 19.12 15.60 -5.57
C SER A 132 20.33 15.01 -6.30
N GLN A 133 20.12 14.23 -7.37
CA GLN A 133 21.13 13.49 -8.11
C GLN A 133 21.78 12.34 -7.30
N VAL A 134 21.31 12.04 -6.10
CA VAL A 134 21.77 10.87 -5.33
C VAL A 134 21.54 9.58 -6.15
N PRO A 135 20.36 9.32 -6.76
CA PRO A 135 20.15 8.12 -7.57
C PRO A 135 21.14 7.97 -8.73
N ALA A 136 21.57 9.07 -9.35
CA ALA A 136 22.49 9.04 -10.47
C ALA A 136 23.94 8.66 -10.07
N VAL A 137 24.28 8.75 -8.78
CA VAL A 137 25.62 8.40 -8.25
C VAL A 137 25.66 6.94 -7.77
N LEU A 138 24.52 6.30 -7.51
CA LEU A 138 24.42 4.94 -6.98
C LEU A 138 25.23 3.91 -7.80
N PRO A 139 25.24 3.93 -9.15
CA PRO A 139 26.02 2.98 -9.95
C PRO A 139 27.51 2.92 -9.61
N LYS A 140 28.10 3.99 -9.06
CA LYS A 140 29.52 4.03 -8.70
C LYS A 140 29.88 3.06 -7.58
N PHE A 141 28.92 2.73 -6.72
CA PHE A 141 29.12 1.89 -5.54
C PHE A 141 28.84 0.41 -5.80
N LEU A 142 28.37 0.05 -7.01
CA LEU A 142 28.02 -1.33 -7.32
C LEU A 142 29.28 -2.12 -7.70
N PRO A 143 29.51 -3.36 -7.22
CA PRO A 143 30.47 -4.31 -7.79
C PRO A 143 30.20 -4.64 -9.27
N ASP A 144 31.21 -5.15 -9.99
CA ASP A 144 31.10 -5.43 -11.43
C ASP A 144 30.58 -6.85 -11.75
N ASP A 145 30.27 -7.63 -10.72
CA ASP A 145 29.74 -8.99 -10.81
C ASP A 145 28.27 -9.05 -10.32
N TRP A 146 27.76 -10.27 -10.14
CA TRP A 146 26.40 -10.51 -9.61
C TRP A 146 26.15 -9.81 -8.27
N LYS A 147 27.22 -9.58 -7.46
CA LYS A 147 27.10 -8.86 -6.18
C LYS A 147 26.64 -7.42 -6.42
N GLY A 148 27.03 -6.81 -7.56
CA GLY A 148 26.55 -5.46 -7.91
C GLY A 148 25.04 -5.43 -8.11
N ALA A 149 24.47 -6.44 -8.77
CA ALA A 149 23.03 -6.59 -8.88
C ALA A 149 22.38 -6.79 -7.50
N PHE A 150 22.96 -7.60 -6.62
CA PHE A 150 22.45 -7.80 -5.26
C PHE A 150 22.57 -6.52 -4.40
N VAL A 151 23.70 -5.82 -4.46
CA VAL A 151 23.89 -4.54 -3.74
C VAL A 151 22.86 -3.51 -4.20
N LEU A 152 22.49 -3.46 -5.49
CA LEU A 152 21.42 -2.59 -5.95
C LEU A 152 20.08 -2.92 -5.26
N LEU A 153 19.74 -4.19 -5.09
CA LEU A 153 18.53 -4.58 -4.34
C LEU A 153 18.60 -4.16 -2.87
N VAL A 154 19.77 -4.32 -2.22
CA VAL A 154 19.99 -3.83 -0.85
C VAL A 154 19.83 -2.30 -0.78
N MET A 155 20.36 -1.56 -1.75
CA MET A 155 20.20 -0.10 -1.82
C MET A 155 18.72 0.30 -1.99
N ILE A 156 17.95 -0.43 -2.81
CA ILE A 156 16.50 -0.20 -2.97
C ILE A 156 15.78 -0.46 -1.64
N PHE A 157 16.10 -1.55 -0.97
CA PHE A 157 15.56 -1.87 0.36
C PHE A 157 15.82 -0.74 1.36
N VAL A 158 17.06 -0.27 1.46
CA VAL A 158 17.42 0.83 2.36
C VAL A 158 16.71 2.12 1.95
N LEU A 159 16.66 2.45 0.65
CA LEU A 159 15.95 3.63 0.17
C LEU A 159 14.47 3.58 0.51
N SER A 160 13.85 2.42 0.35
CA SER A 160 12.42 2.25 0.65
C SER A 160 12.10 2.33 2.15
N SER A 161 13.08 2.20 3.03
CA SER A 161 12.88 2.46 4.46
C SER A 161 12.66 3.95 4.78
N PHE A 162 12.99 4.85 3.85
CA PHE A 162 12.89 6.31 4.03
C PHE A 162 12.06 6.99 2.95
N LEU A 163 11.88 6.33 1.81
CA LEU A 163 11.07 6.80 0.69
C LEU A 163 9.91 5.84 0.50
N ASP A 164 8.80 6.35 -0.05
CA ASP A 164 7.71 5.51 -0.50
C ASP A 164 8.21 4.37 -1.42
N ASN A 165 7.66 3.18 -1.24
CA ASN A 165 8.05 1.96 -1.96
C ASN A 165 7.93 2.11 -3.50
N ILE A 166 6.97 2.90 -3.98
CA ILE A 166 6.81 3.20 -5.41
C ILE A 166 8.03 3.97 -5.92
N ALA A 167 8.44 5.02 -5.20
CA ALA A 167 9.60 5.83 -5.57
C ALA A 167 10.89 5.00 -5.55
N ALA A 168 11.08 4.17 -4.51
CA ALA A 168 12.24 3.29 -4.40
C ALA A 168 12.30 2.27 -5.56
N ALA A 169 11.17 1.68 -5.96
CA ALA A 169 11.09 0.77 -7.10
C ALA A 169 11.40 1.46 -8.43
N ILE A 170 10.86 2.67 -8.67
CA ILE A 170 11.14 3.46 -9.88
C ILE A 170 12.61 3.84 -9.96
N ILE A 171 13.21 4.30 -8.85
CA ILE A 171 14.65 4.63 -8.79
C ILE A 171 15.47 3.38 -9.08
N GLY A 172 15.16 2.25 -8.42
CA GLY A 172 15.81 0.97 -8.65
C GLY A 172 15.73 0.50 -10.09
N GLY A 173 14.53 0.58 -10.69
CA GLY A 173 14.30 0.27 -12.10
C GLY A 173 15.10 1.17 -13.03
N THR A 174 15.16 2.47 -12.76
CA THR A 174 15.94 3.43 -13.55
C THR A 174 17.44 3.14 -13.48
N VAL A 175 17.96 2.85 -12.28
CA VAL A 175 19.37 2.46 -12.11
C VAL A 175 19.65 1.13 -12.81
N ALA A 176 18.76 0.14 -12.67
CA ALA A 176 18.87 -1.15 -13.35
C ALA A 176 18.89 -0.98 -14.87
N ALA A 177 18.00 -0.14 -15.44
CA ALA A 177 18.02 0.19 -16.87
C ALA A 177 19.39 0.73 -17.34
N ALA A 178 19.98 1.61 -16.55
CA ALA A 178 21.28 2.21 -16.87
C ALA A 178 22.42 1.18 -16.80
N VAL A 179 22.52 0.42 -15.70
CA VAL A 179 23.65 -0.51 -15.48
C VAL A 179 23.56 -1.80 -16.26
N PHE A 180 22.35 -2.23 -16.66
CA PHE A 180 22.12 -3.43 -17.48
C PHE A 180 21.80 -3.11 -18.96
N LYS A 181 22.02 -1.85 -19.40
CA LYS A 181 21.81 -1.41 -20.79
C LYS A 181 20.42 -1.74 -21.32
N GLN A 182 19.38 -1.41 -20.55
CA GLN A 182 17.96 -1.65 -20.82
C GLN A 182 17.55 -3.14 -20.87
N LYS A 183 18.45 -4.07 -20.53
CA LYS A 183 18.18 -5.50 -20.52
C LYS A 183 18.03 -5.99 -19.08
N VAL A 184 16.82 -5.87 -18.54
CA VAL A 184 16.51 -6.29 -17.17
C VAL A 184 15.65 -7.54 -17.19
N HIS A 185 16.10 -8.60 -16.50
CA HIS A 185 15.39 -9.88 -16.42
C HIS A 185 14.11 -9.73 -15.59
N ILE A 186 13.00 -10.38 -15.97
CA ILE A 186 11.72 -10.26 -15.27
C ILE A 186 11.84 -10.69 -13.79
N GLY A 187 12.56 -11.78 -13.50
CA GLY A 187 12.83 -12.20 -12.12
C GLY A 187 13.59 -11.16 -11.30
N TYR A 188 14.46 -10.37 -11.94
CA TYR A 188 15.15 -9.27 -11.28
C TYR A 188 14.21 -8.06 -11.05
N LEU A 189 13.30 -7.77 -11.99
CA LEU A 189 12.23 -6.78 -11.78
C LEU A 189 11.33 -7.16 -10.62
N ALA A 190 10.97 -8.44 -10.50
CA ALA A 190 10.23 -8.95 -9.34
C ALA A 190 11.00 -8.74 -8.03
N ALA A 191 12.32 -8.96 -8.04
CA ALA A 191 13.16 -8.71 -6.87
C ALA A 191 13.31 -7.22 -6.53
N ILE A 192 13.30 -6.31 -7.51
CA ILE A 192 13.27 -4.86 -7.27
C ILE A 192 11.98 -4.48 -6.51
N VAL A 193 10.83 -4.99 -6.94
CA VAL A 193 9.54 -4.77 -6.25
C VAL A 193 9.57 -5.39 -4.85
N ALA A 194 10.10 -6.61 -4.73
CA ALA A 194 10.24 -7.28 -3.44
C ALA A 194 11.17 -6.51 -2.48
N ALA A 195 12.30 -6.01 -2.97
CA ALA A 195 13.22 -5.21 -2.18
C ALA A 195 12.61 -3.87 -1.72
N SER A 196 11.83 -3.20 -2.60
CA SER A 196 11.16 -1.95 -2.23
C SER A 196 10.04 -2.19 -1.21
N ASN A 197 9.20 -3.19 -1.40
CA ASN A 197 8.13 -3.52 -0.46
C ASN A 197 8.69 -4.04 0.89
N ALA A 198 9.74 -4.87 0.86
CA ALA A 198 10.45 -5.35 2.05
C ALA A 198 11.07 -4.21 2.86
N GLY A 199 11.71 -3.24 2.19
CA GLY A 199 12.29 -2.07 2.85
C GLY A 199 11.24 -1.17 3.49
N GLY A 200 10.06 -1.06 2.86
CA GLY A 200 8.93 -0.31 3.42
C GLY A 200 8.25 -1.01 4.59
N SER A 201 8.19 -2.35 4.60
CA SER A 201 7.41 -3.11 5.57
C SER A 201 7.87 -2.98 7.03
N GLY A 202 9.14 -2.67 7.28
CA GLY A 202 9.68 -2.44 8.63
C GLY A 202 9.82 -0.95 9.00
N SER A 203 9.34 -0.03 8.17
CA SER A 203 9.46 1.41 8.40
C SER A 203 8.09 2.09 8.31
N VAL A 204 7.75 2.85 9.33
CA VAL A 204 6.48 3.60 9.40
C VAL A 204 6.38 4.77 8.41
N VAL A 205 7.43 5.07 7.67
CA VAL A 205 7.47 6.13 6.63
C VAL A 205 7.80 5.59 5.24
N GLY A 206 8.18 4.32 5.14
CA GLY A 206 8.63 3.69 3.90
C GLY A 206 7.52 3.07 3.05
N ASP A 207 6.35 2.80 3.64
CA ASP A 207 5.18 2.25 2.93
C ASP A 207 3.91 2.91 3.47
N THR A 208 2.92 3.09 2.60
CA THR A 208 1.60 3.63 2.98
C THR A 208 0.90 2.74 4.00
N THR A 209 1.08 1.41 3.92
CA THR A 209 0.47 0.44 4.85
C THR A 209 0.97 0.63 6.28
N THR A 210 2.28 0.72 6.46
CA THR A 210 2.91 0.94 7.76
C THR A 210 2.68 2.36 8.28
N THR A 211 2.60 3.35 7.37
CA THR A 211 2.19 4.72 7.72
C THR A 211 0.76 4.74 8.28
N MET A 212 -0.17 3.97 7.69
CA MET A 212 -1.54 3.82 8.22
C MET A 212 -1.54 3.20 9.62
N MET A 213 -0.78 2.12 9.83
CA MET A 213 -0.62 1.49 11.15
C MET A 213 -0.13 2.51 12.17
N TRP A 214 0.87 3.31 11.81
CA TRP A 214 1.42 4.35 12.68
C TRP A 214 0.43 5.46 13.02
N ILE A 215 -0.35 5.93 12.04
CA ILE A 215 -1.40 6.93 12.26
C ILE A 215 -2.49 6.37 13.18
N ASP A 216 -2.82 5.09 13.04
CA ASP A 216 -3.80 4.39 13.87
C ASP A 216 -3.30 4.06 15.29
N GLY A 217 -2.03 4.38 15.58
CA GLY A 217 -1.43 4.26 16.92
C GLY A 217 -0.62 2.99 17.15
N VAL A 218 -0.29 2.23 16.11
CA VAL A 218 0.66 1.11 16.20
C VAL A 218 2.06 1.67 16.48
N SER A 219 2.77 1.04 17.41
CA SER A 219 4.13 1.45 17.75
C SER A 219 5.09 1.28 16.56
N PRO A 220 5.97 2.26 16.28
CA PRO A 220 7.04 2.07 15.30
C PRO A 220 7.94 0.87 15.57
N PHE A 221 8.12 0.50 16.85
CA PHE A 221 8.93 -0.66 17.24
C PHE A 221 8.27 -1.98 16.84
N ASP A 222 6.94 -2.06 16.93
CA ASP A 222 6.19 -3.26 16.52
C ASP A 222 6.32 -3.43 15.00
N VAL A 223 6.22 -2.35 14.21
CA VAL A 223 6.43 -2.38 12.77
C VAL A 223 7.88 -2.70 12.41
N PHE A 224 8.86 -2.17 13.16
CA PHE A 224 10.30 -2.37 12.89
C PHE A 224 10.71 -3.84 12.95
N GLN A 225 10.05 -4.65 13.76
CA GLN A 225 10.34 -6.08 13.88
C GLN A 225 10.10 -6.85 12.58
N ALA A 226 9.25 -6.33 11.67
CA ALA A 226 9.06 -6.89 10.33
C ALA A 226 10.37 -7.02 9.53
N TYR A 227 11.39 -6.22 9.85
CA TYR A 227 12.71 -6.33 9.21
C TYR A 227 13.42 -7.66 9.43
N VAL A 228 13.07 -8.43 10.45
CA VAL A 228 13.62 -9.78 10.67
C VAL A 228 13.25 -10.67 9.47
N GLY A 229 11.96 -10.73 9.13
CA GLY A 229 11.49 -11.49 7.97
C GLY A 229 11.89 -10.84 6.64
N ALA A 230 11.75 -9.52 6.54
CA ALA A 230 12.00 -8.75 5.31
C ALA A 230 13.47 -8.81 4.87
N SER A 231 14.42 -8.72 5.81
CA SER A 231 15.86 -8.83 5.50
C SER A 231 16.24 -10.23 5.03
N LEU A 232 15.72 -11.25 5.69
CA LEU A 232 15.93 -12.64 5.27
C LEU A 232 15.30 -12.89 3.88
N ALA A 233 14.08 -12.41 3.67
CA ALA A 233 13.41 -12.54 2.37
C ALA A 233 14.18 -11.84 1.25
N LEU A 234 14.75 -10.65 1.51
CA LEU A 234 15.64 -9.95 0.57
C LEU A 234 16.84 -10.81 0.16
N VAL A 235 17.48 -11.49 1.10
CA VAL A 235 18.62 -12.37 0.80
C VAL A 235 18.16 -13.55 -0.06
N ILE A 236 17.05 -14.21 0.33
CA ILE A 236 16.53 -15.40 -0.35
C ILE A 236 16.08 -15.09 -1.78
N CYS A 237 15.38 -13.99 -2.02
CA CYS A 237 14.96 -13.63 -3.38
C CYS A 237 16.06 -12.90 -4.15
N GLY A 238 16.86 -12.08 -3.49
CA GLY A 238 17.82 -11.19 -4.13
C GLY A 238 19.03 -11.91 -4.72
N ILE A 239 19.55 -12.95 -4.06
CA ILE A 239 20.70 -13.71 -4.59
C ILE A 239 20.33 -14.44 -5.90
N PRO A 240 19.25 -15.26 -5.96
CA PRO A 240 18.85 -15.89 -7.22
C PRO A 240 18.55 -14.87 -8.32
N ALA A 241 17.86 -13.78 -8.00
CA ALA A 241 17.56 -12.71 -8.94
C ALA A 241 18.81 -12.05 -9.51
N ALA A 242 19.80 -11.75 -8.64
CA ALA A 242 21.07 -11.16 -9.04
C ALA A 242 21.88 -12.10 -9.96
N LEU A 243 21.88 -13.40 -9.67
CA LEU A 243 22.51 -14.41 -10.51
C LEU A 243 21.80 -14.57 -11.85
N GLN A 244 20.46 -14.57 -11.88
CA GLN A 244 19.65 -14.57 -13.11
C GLN A 244 19.99 -13.34 -13.97
N GLN A 245 20.02 -12.16 -13.36
CA GLN A 245 20.34 -10.90 -14.04
C GLN A 245 21.75 -10.91 -14.63
N GLN A 246 22.73 -11.36 -13.86
CA GLN A 246 24.13 -11.43 -14.31
C GLN A 246 24.31 -12.36 -15.52
N ARG A 247 23.57 -13.48 -15.56
CA ARG A 247 23.57 -14.41 -16.70
C ARG A 247 22.84 -13.83 -17.90
N TYR A 248 21.77 -13.07 -17.69
CA TYR A 248 20.95 -12.48 -18.75
C TYR A 248 21.63 -11.25 -19.38
N SER A 249 22.10 -10.33 -18.55
CA SER A 249 22.86 -9.15 -18.97
C SER A 249 23.77 -8.72 -17.83
N PRO A 250 25.10 -8.88 -17.96
CA PRO A 250 26.06 -8.46 -16.95
C PRO A 250 26.00 -6.96 -16.69
N ILE A 251 26.36 -6.56 -15.46
CA ILE A 251 26.45 -5.17 -15.06
C ILE A 251 27.54 -4.45 -15.89
N ARG A 252 27.23 -3.26 -16.39
CA ARG A 252 28.16 -2.39 -17.10
C ARG A 252 28.03 -0.97 -16.55
N LYS A 253 29.10 -0.48 -15.97
CA LYS A 253 29.15 0.85 -15.39
C LYS A 253 29.67 1.86 -16.42
N ASP A 254 28.78 2.77 -16.81
CA ASP A 254 29.15 4.01 -17.46
C ASP A 254 28.66 5.16 -16.56
N PRO A 255 29.39 5.48 -15.47
CA PRO A 255 28.90 6.52 -14.56
C PRO A 255 28.88 7.85 -15.30
N PRO A 256 27.76 8.60 -15.19
CA PRO A 256 27.69 9.92 -15.80
C PRO A 256 28.81 10.80 -15.22
N ARG A 257 29.65 11.37 -16.10
CA ARG A 257 30.74 12.26 -15.71
C ARG A 257 30.16 13.59 -15.23
N GLY A 258 30.65 14.11 -14.12
CA GLY A 258 30.33 15.47 -13.64
C GLY A 258 29.04 15.63 -12.84
N VAL A 259 28.34 14.54 -12.47
CA VAL A 259 27.17 14.62 -11.60
C VAL A 259 27.56 15.10 -10.21
N ARG A 260 26.94 16.18 -9.74
CA ARG A 260 27.10 16.72 -8.38
C ARG A 260 25.79 16.54 -7.61
N ILE A 261 25.91 16.03 -6.36
CA ILE A 261 24.77 15.89 -5.45
C ILE A 261 24.32 17.27 -4.98
N ASP A 262 23.01 17.55 -5.10
CA ASP A 262 22.40 18.74 -4.48
C ASP A 262 22.05 18.43 -3.01
N TRP A 263 23.00 18.70 -2.13
CA TRP A 263 22.86 18.49 -0.69
C TRP A 263 21.73 19.32 -0.07
N GLY A 264 21.37 20.46 -0.66
CA GLY A 264 20.21 21.23 -0.23
C GLY A 264 18.90 20.45 -0.39
N ARG A 265 18.74 19.68 -1.48
CA ARG A 265 17.58 18.79 -1.66
C ARG A 265 17.61 17.59 -0.72
N VAL A 266 18.77 17.01 -0.46
CA VAL A 266 18.94 15.93 0.53
C VAL A 266 18.53 16.43 1.91
N PHE A 267 18.96 17.63 2.30
CA PHE A 267 18.54 18.25 3.57
C PHE A 267 17.04 18.45 3.66
N ILE A 268 16.38 18.91 2.57
CA ILE A 268 14.91 19.07 2.53
C ILE A 268 14.20 17.72 2.74
N VAL A 269 14.67 16.65 2.11
CA VAL A 269 14.14 15.31 2.33
C VAL A 269 14.25 14.90 3.80
N ALA A 270 15.42 15.07 4.39
CA ALA A 270 15.65 14.79 5.80
C ALA A 270 14.75 15.64 6.72
N LEU A 271 14.58 16.93 6.41
CA LEU A 271 13.72 17.84 7.17
C LEU A 271 12.24 17.39 7.15
N ILE A 272 11.72 17.01 5.98
CA ILE A 272 10.33 16.55 5.85
C ILE A 272 10.10 15.25 6.62
N LEU A 273 11.02 14.28 6.50
CA LEU A 273 10.95 13.02 7.26
C LEU A 273 11.03 13.27 8.77
N PHE A 274 11.96 14.10 9.19
CA PHE A 274 12.13 14.47 10.60
C PHE A 274 10.87 15.14 11.15
N ALA A 275 10.25 16.05 10.40
CA ALA A 275 9.00 16.71 10.79
C ALA A 275 7.86 15.70 10.98
N ALA A 276 7.71 14.72 10.07
CA ALA A 276 6.71 13.66 10.17
C ALA A 276 6.91 12.81 11.44
N ILE A 277 8.15 12.36 11.68
CA ILE A 277 8.51 11.52 12.82
C ILE A 277 8.30 12.27 14.13
N VAL A 278 8.81 13.49 14.25
CA VAL A 278 8.68 14.29 15.48
C VAL A 278 7.21 14.61 15.76
N ALA A 279 6.44 15.03 14.75
CA ALA A 279 5.02 15.32 14.91
C ALA A 279 4.25 14.10 15.41
N ASN A 280 4.50 12.92 14.85
CA ASN A 280 3.83 11.70 15.27
C ASN A 280 4.22 11.32 16.72
N ILE A 281 5.51 11.29 17.06
CA ILE A 281 5.96 10.97 18.41
C ILE A 281 5.36 11.95 19.43
N VAL A 282 5.43 13.24 19.16
CA VAL A 282 4.90 14.28 20.08
C VAL A 282 3.40 14.13 20.26
N VAL A 283 2.66 13.93 19.19
CA VAL A 283 1.19 13.81 19.25
C VAL A 283 0.79 12.54 19.99
N ASN A 284 1.36 11.39 19.64
CA ASN A 284 0.95 10.12 20.26
C ASN A 284 1.42 9.97 21.72
N VAL A 285 2.59 10.54 22.09
CA VAL A 285 3.11 10.40 23.45
C VAL A 285 2.58 11.47 24.41
N LYS A 286 2.47 12.73 23.95
CA LYS A 286 2.12 13.85 24.82
C LYS A 286 0.69 14.37 24.65
N PHE A 287 0.08 14.13 23.50
CA PHE A 287 -1.19 14.72 23.10
C PHE A 287 -2.15 13.68 22.50
N ALA A 288 -2.14 12.46 23.04
CA ALA A 288 -2.99 11.36 22.56
C ALA A 288 -4.49 11.75 22.50
N ASP A 289 -4.97 12.51 23.50
CA ASP A 289 -6.38 12.93 23.60
C ASP A 289 -6.84 13.87 22.47
N ILE A 290 -5.91 14.53 21.78
CA ILE A 290 -6.23 15.42 20.65
C ILE A 290 -5.79 14.86 19.31
N SER A 291 -5.11 13.71 19.31
CA SER A 291 -4.57 13.09 18.08
C SER A 291 -5.65 12.84 17.02
N ASP A 292 -6.90 12.57 17.48
CA ASP A 292 -8.04 12.28 16.63
C ASP A 292 -8.90 13.51 16.30
N ARG A 293 -8.43 14.72 16.69
CA ARG A 293 -9.16 15.97 16.43
C ARG A 293 -8.61 16.76 15.25
N PHE A 294 -7.35 16.53 14.88
CA PHE A 294 -6.69 17.28 13.81
C PHE A 294 -5.59 16.45 13.12
N PRO A 295 -5.37 16.58 11.79
CA PRO A 295 -4.36 15.85 11.03
C PRO A 295 -2.95 16.42 11.24
N PHE A 296 -2.40 16.29 12.46
CA PHE A 296 -1.13 16.92 12.86
C PHE A 296 0.06 16.47 12.03
N ILE A 297 0.15 15.17 11.70
CA ILE A 297 1.33 14.61 11.04
C ILE A 297 1.41 15.12 9.61
N GLY A 298 0.31 15.04 8.87
CA GLY A 298 0.22 15.58 7.51
C GLY A 298 0.47 17.09 7.47
N SER A 299 -0.07 17.83 8.45
CA SER A 299 0.15 19.27 8.57
C SER A 299 1.61 19.62 8.83
N ALA A 300 2.32 18.85 9.67
CA ALA A 300 3.76 19.05 9.93
C ALA A 300 4.61 18.81 8.68
N VAL A 301 4.29 17.77 7.89
CA VAL A 301 4.95 17.51 6.60
C VAL A 301 4.78 18.70 5.65
N TRP A 302 3.56 19.22 5.50
CA TRP A 302 3.30 20.37 4.63
C TRP A 302 3.95 21.64 5.15
N LEU A 303 3.98 21.86 6.46
CA LEU A 303 4.70 22.98 7.05
C LEU A 303 6.21 22.90 6.73
N ALA A 304 6.81 21.72 6.85
CA ALA A 304 8.23 21.51 6.50
C ALA A 304 8.49 21.78 5.01
N ILE A 305 7.59 21.32 4.11
CA ILE A 305 7.68 21.59 2.67
C ILE A 305 7.62 23.10 2.41
N LEU A 306 6.68 23.82 3.02
CA LEU A 306 6.51 25.28 2.84
C LEU A 306 7.73 26.05 3.37
N ILE A 307 8.26 25.69 4.54
CA ILE A 307 9.47 26.29 5.11
C ILE A 307 10.69 26.04 4.22
N ALA A 308 10.75 24.92 3.52
CA ALA A 308 11.86 24.56 2.64
C ALA A 308 11.83 25.28 1.26
N ILE A 309 10.73 25.93 0.87
CA ILE A 309 10.60 26.62 -0.44
C ILE A 309 11.75 27.61 -0.73
N PRO A 310 12.21 28.47 0.23
CA PRO A 310 13.30 29.39 -0.03
C PRO A 310 14.62 28.70 -0.36
N LEU A 311 14.88 27.49 0.19
CA LEU A 311 16.10 26.73 -0.09
C LEU A 311 16.08 26.17 -1.51
N ARG A 312 15.00 25.45 -1.86
CA ARG A 312 14.80 24.84 -3.18
C ARG A 312 13.30 24.73 -3.48
N LYS A 313 12.86 25.33 -4.57
CA LYS A 313 11.46 25.26 -5.02
C LYS A 313 11.06 23.81 -5.27
N PRO A 314 9.91 23.35 -4.73
CA PRO A 314 9.31 22.05 -5.03
C PRO A 314 8.91 21.95 -6.51
N ASP A 315 8.86 20.74 -7.02
CA ASP A 315 8.29 20.49 -8.35
C ASP A 315 6.78 20.26 -8.22
N TRP A 316 6.01 21.33 -8.27
CA TRP A 316 4.55 21.28 -8.13
C TRP A 316 3.85 20.45 -9.22
N LYS A 317 4.54 20.09 -10.31
CA LYS A 317 3.99 19.26 -11.39
C LYS A 317 3.65 17.82 -10.94
N VAL A 318 4.23 17.36 -9.84
CA VAL A 318 3.93 16.03 -9.28
C VAL A 318 2.57 16.03 -8.55
N VAL A 319 2.15 17.14 -7.98
CA VAL A 319 0.99 17.25 -7.09
C VAL A 319 -0.33 16.81 -7.74
N PRO A 320 -0.71 17.20 -8.98
CA PRO A 320 -1.97 16.73 -9.57
C PRO A 320 -2.08 15.22 -9.72
N ASN A 321 -0.97 14.56 -10.03
CA ASN A 321 -0.95 13.10 -10.13
C ASN A 321 -0.97 12.43 -8.75
N ALA A 322 -0.25 12.99 -7.78
CA ALA A 322 -0.28 12.54 -6.40
C ALA A 322 -1.70 12.64 -5.81
N ILE A 323 -2.42 13.75 -6.03
CA ILE A 323 -3.81 13.91 -5.61
C ILE A 323 -4.71 12.82 -6.20
N LYS A 324 -4.60 12.53 -7.50
CA LYS A 324 -5.38 11.45 -8.14
C LYS A 324 -5.10 10.09 -7.52
N GLY A 325 -3.83 9.78 -7.29
CA GLY A 325 -3.40 8.56 -6.60
C GLY A 325 -3.93 8.50 -5.17
N SER A 326 -3.83 9.60 -4.42
CA SER A 326 -4.34 9.66 -3.05
C SER A 326 -5.85 9.48 -2.98
N ILE A 327 -6.64 10.13 -3.86
CA ILE A 327 -8.09 9.95 -3.92
C ILE A 327 -8.45 8.48 -4.23
N PHE A 328 -7.72 7.85 -5.15
CA PHE A 328 -7.88 6.43 -5.44
C PHE A 328 -7.71 5.57 -4.18
N LEU A 329 -6.60 5.75 -3.47
CA LEU A 329 -6.29 4.97 -2.26
C LEU A 329 -7.28 5.24 -1.14
N LEU A 330 -7.61 6.50 -0.87
CA LEU A 330 -8.59 6.89 0.15
C LEU A 330 -9.99 6.33 -0.14
N SER A 331 -10.38 6.21 -1.41
CA SER A 331 -11.63 5.58 -1.79
C SER A 331 -11.67 4.10 -1.39
N LEU A 332 -10.56 3.37 -1.55
CA LEU A 332 -10.46 1.98 -1.13
C LEU A 332 -10.39 1.82 0.39
N ILE A 333 -9.69 2.72 1.09
CA ILE A 333 -9.63 2.74 2.56
C ILE A 333 -11.03 2.98 3.12
N LEU A 334 -11.76 3.95 2.57
CA LEU A 334 -13.14 4.21 3.00
C LEU A 334 -14.07 3.02 2.70
N CYS A 335 -13.89 2.31 1.57
CA CYS A 335 -14.60 1.06 1.35
C CYS A 335 -14.29 0.02 2.44
N ALA A 336 -13.03 -0.14 2.80
CA ALA A 336 -12.59 -1.09 3.84
C ALA A 336 -13.17 -0.74 5.22
N SER A 337 -13.22 0.55 5.60
CA SER A 337 -13.79 1.01 6.89
C SER A 337 -15.29 0.75 7.03
N LEU A 338 -15.99 0.57 5.90
CA LEU A 338 -17.42 0.25 5.86
C LEU A 338 -17.70 -1.26 6.02
N MET A 339 -16.69 -2.12 6.04
CA MET A 339 -16.87 -3.57 6.11
C MET A 339 -17.26 -4.04 7.52
N PRO A 340 -18.12 -5.08 7.64
CA PRO A 340 -18.46 -5.70 8.93
C PRO A 340 -17.32 -6.62 9.39
N VAL A 341 -16.22 -6.02 9.87
CA VAL A 341 -14.96 -6.72 10.21
C VAL A 341 -15.12 -7.76 11.31
N GLU A 342 -16.14 -7.65 12.14
CA GLU A 342 -16.52 -8.62 13.17
C GLU A 342 -16.97 -9.97 12.59
N LYS A 343 -17.27 -10.04 11.30
CA LYS A 343 -17.63 -11.27 10.58
C LYS A 343 -16.43 -11.93 9.88
N LEU A 344 -15.25 -11.34 9.97
CA LEU A 344 -14.02 -11.93 9.44
C LEU A 344 -13.52 -13.05 10.38
N PRO A 345 -12.77 -14.03 9.84
CA PRO A 345 -12.06 -14.99 10.66
C PRO A 345 -11.17 -14.29 11.69
N ALA A 346 -11.10 -14.81 12.91
CA ALA A 346 -10.28 -14.21 13.96
C ALA A 346 -8.82 -14.01 13.51
N ALA A 347 -8.24 -12.88 13.91
CA ALA A 347 -6.86 -12.56 13.62
C ALA A 347 -5.93 -13.64 14.22
N SER A 348 -5.00 -14.12 13.43
CA SER A 348 -4.04 -15.16 13.77
C SER A 348 -2.87 -15.10 12.80
N TRP A 349 -1.77 -15.78 13.10
CA TRP A 349 -0.66 -15.88 12.14
C TRP A 349 -1.06 -16.54 10.81
N HIS A 350 -2.03 -17.49 10.84
CA HIS A 350 -2.55 -18.11 9.62
C HIS A 350 -3.28 -17.11 8.74
N THR A 351 -4.14 -16.28 9.34
CA THR A 351 -4.87 -15.24 8.59
C THR A 351 -3.92 -14.15 8.10
N ALA A 352 -2.89 -13.79 8.88
CA ALA A 352 -1.85 -12.85 8.45
C ALA A 352 -1.05 -13.41 7.24
N LEU A 353 -0.61 -14.67 7.31
CA LEU A 353 0.04 -15.35 6.18
C LEU A 353 -0.88 -15.38 4.94
N GLY A 354 -2.16 -15.71 5.14
CA GLY A 354 -3.16 -15.72 4.08
C GLY A 354 -3.36 -14.36 3.43
N LEU A 355 -3.39 -13.28 4.24
CA LEU A 355 -3.52 -11.91 3.74
C LEU A 355 -2.38 -11.52 2.80
N GLY A 356 -1.15 -12.01 3.00
CA GLY A 356 -0.06 -11.75 2.07
C GLY A 356 -0.27 -12.42 0.69
N PHE A 357 -0.86 -13.62 0.64
CA PHE A 357 -1.24 -14.22 -0.65
C PHE A 357 -2.41 -13.47 -1.30
N VAL A 358 -3.35 -12.95 -0.50
CA VAL A 358 -4.42 -12.07 -0.99
C VAL A 358 -3.84 -10.77 -1.51
N SER A 359 -2.82 -10.21 -0.84
CA SER A 359 -2.09 -9.01 -1.27
C SER A 359 -1.34 -9.20 -2.59
N ALA A 360 -0.98 -10.42 -2.97
CA ALA A 360 -0.42 -10.70 -4.29
C ALA A 360 -1.38 -10.36 -5.45
N VAL A 361 -2.68 -10.40 -5.19
CA VAL A 361 -3.74 -10.16 -6.19
C VAL A 361 -4.41 -8.80 -5.99
N PHE A 362 -4.53 -8.37 -4.74
CA PHE A 362 -5.16 -7.10 -4.36
C PHE A 362 -4.12 -6.18 -3.74
N ASP A 363 -4.28 -4.87 -3.97
CA ASP A 363 -3.38 -3.86 -3.38
C ASP A 363 -3.31 -4.01 -1.84
N ASN A 364 -2.12 -3.86 -1.28
CA ASN A 364 -1.84 -4.03 0.14
C ASN A 364 -2.58 -3.02 1.05
N ILE A 365 -2.85 -1.83 0.55
CA ILE A 365 -3.40 -0.72 1.34
C ILE A 365 -4.83 -1.01 1.84
N PRO A 366 -5.81 -1.40 1.00
CA PRO A 366 -7.16 -1.71 1.49
C PRO A 366 -7.21 -2.94 2.41
N LEU A 367 -6.29 -3.89 2.24
CA LEU A 367 -6.18 -5.05 3.14
C LEU A 367 -5.67 -4.65 4.52
N THR A 368 -4.69 -3.74 4.57
CA THR A 368 -4.20 -3.16 5.84
C THR A 368 -5.30 -2.37 6.54
N ALA A 369 -6.07 -1.55 5.82
CA ALA A 369 -7.20 -0.83 6.38
C ALA A 369 -8.22 -1.78 7.00
N LEU A 370 -8.56 -2.86 6.30
CA LEU A 370 -9.48 -3.88 6.80
C LEU A 370 -8.95 -4.55 8.08
N ALA A 371 -7.67 -4.89 8.12
CA ALA A 371 -7.04 -5.51 9.28
C ALA A 371 -6.93 -4.56 10.48
N LEU A 372 -6.67 -3.27 10.26
CA LEU A 372 -6.69 -2.25 11.31
C LEU A 372 -8.08 -2.12 11.94
N HIS A 373 -9.13 -2.06 11.13
CA HIS A 373 -10.51 -2.03 11.63
C HIS A 373 -10.92 -3.31 12.36
N GLN A 374 -10.38 -4.46 11.97
CA GLN A 374 -10.62 -5.74 12.64
C GLN A 374 -9.89 -5.82 13.98
N GLY A 375 -8.62 -5.39 14.03
CA GLY A 375 -7.75 -5.52 15.19
C GLY A 375 -7.28 -6.94 15.47
N GLY A 376 -6.50 -7.11 16.55
CA GLY A 376 -6.07 -8.42 17.05
C GLY A 376 -4.92 -9.07 16.26
N TYR A 377 -4.30 -8.35 15.34
CA TYR A 377 -3.11 -8.81 14.63
C TYR A 377 -1.83 -8.49 15.43
N ASP A 378 -0.82 -9.25 15.13
CA ASP A 378 0.57 -8.89 15.40
C ASP A 378 1.05 -8.04 14.22
N TRP A 379 1.44 -6.80 14.50
CA TRP A 379 1.57 -5.76 13.47
C TRP A 379 2.82 -5.90 12.61
N ASP A 380 3.89 -6.50 13.13
CA ASP A 380 5.08 -6.82 12.36
C ASP A 380 4.81 -7.91 11.32
N TYR A 381 4.04 -8.94 11.70
CA TYR A 381 3.59 -9.98 10.76
C TYR A 381 2.67 -9.42 9.70
N LEU A 382 1.73 -8.56 10.09
CA LEU A 382 0.82 -7.95 9.13
C LEU A 382 1.58 -7.03 8.17
N ALA A 383 2.48 -6.18 8.67
CA ALA A 383 3.30 -5.29 7.87
C ALA A 383 4.16 -6.06 6.86
N TYR A 384 4.82 -7.12 7.32
CA TYR A 384 5.58 -8.00 6.45
C TYR A 384 4.68 -8.71 5.43
N ALA A 385 3.59 -9.34 5.89
CA ALA A 385 2.74 -10.15 5.05
C ALA A 385 2.09 -9.35 3.92
N VAL A 386 1.42 -8.25 4.25
CA VAL A 386 0.72 -7.46 3.22
C VAL A 386 1.69 -6.65 2.37
N GLY A 387 2.77 -6.10 2.96
CA GLY A 387 3.78 -5.33 2.24
C GLY A 387 4.55 -6.21 1.26
N PHE A 388 5.26 -7.23 1.75
CA PHE A 388 6.06 -8.11 0.90
C PHE A 388 5.20 -8.97 -0.03
N GLY A 389 4.02 -9.44 0.45
CA GLY A 389 3.09 -10.29 -0.30
C GLY A 389 2.67 -9.70 -1.64
N GLY A 390 2.46 -8.38 -1.70
CA GLY A 390 2.16 -7.66 -2.92
C GLY A 390 3.23 -7.74 -4.01
N SER A 391 4.42 -8.28 -3.71
CA SER A 391 5.50 -8.44 -4.68
C SER A 391 5.39 -9.72 -5.53
N MET A 392 4.58 -10.68 -5.12
CA MET A 392 4.47 -11.99 -5.75
C MET A 392 3.87 -11.93 -7.16
N ILE A 393 3.06 -10.90 -7.46
CA ILE A 393 2.51 -10.64 -8.81
C ILE A 393 2.74 -9.14 -9.12
N TRP A 394 3.01 -8.82 -10.38
CA TRP A 394 3.39 -7.45 -10.81
C TRP A 394 2.36 -6.36 -10.48
N PHE A 395 1.08 -6.71 -10.34
CA PHE A 395 0.00 -5.76 -10.00
C PHE A 395 -0.46 -5.84 -8.53
N GLY A 396 0.14 -6.72 -7.73
CA GLY A 396 -0.21 -6.87 -6.31
C GLY A 396 0.21 -5.69 -5.42
N SER A 397 1.06 -4.80 -5.94
CA SER A 397 1.41 -3.55 -5.27
C SER A 397 1.55 -2.40 -6.26
N SER A 398 1.34 -1.20 -5.76
CA SER A 398 1.52 0.03 -6.55
C SER A 398 2.96 0.18 -7.08
N ALA A 399 3.97 -0.31 -6.34
CA ALA A 399 5.36 -0.36 -6.78
C ALA A 399 5.55 -1.28 -8.00
N GLY A 400 4.92 -2.45 -7.98
CA GLY A 400 4.94 -3.40 -9.12
C GLY A 400 4.26 -2.84 -10.37
N VAL A 401 3.11 -2.19 -10.21
CA VAL A 401 2.41 -1.49 -11.31
C VAL A 401 3.28 -0.39 -11.91
N ALA A 402 3.90 0.44 -11.07
CA ALA A 402 4.76 1.54 -11.52
C ALA A 402 5.98 1.03 -12.29
N LEU A 403 6.67 0.00 -11.77
CA LEU A 403 7.83 -0.61 -12.43
C LEU A 403 7.44 -1.29 -13.76
N SER A 404 6.31 -1.99 -13.80
CA SER A 404 5.80 -2.65 -15.02
C SER A 404 5.35 -1.65 -16.11
N ASN A 405 5.09 -0.40 -15.75
CA ASN A 405 4.87 0.66 -16.74
C ASN A 405 6.17 1.10 -17.43
N MET A 406 7.31 0.98 -16.74
CA MET A 406 8.65 1.21 -17.34
C MET A 406 9.11 0.01 -18.17
N TYR A 407 8.69 -1.22 -17.80
CA TYR A 407 9.05 -2.49 -18.43
C TYR A 407 7.79 -3.25 -18.83
N PRO A 408 7.19 -2.95 -19.99
CA PRO A 408 5.92 -3.55 -20.41
C PRO A 408 5.94 -5.08 -20.53
N GLU A 409 7.11 -5.68 -20.77
CA GLU A 409 7.35 -7.13 -20.81
C GLU A 409 7.11 -7.80 -19.44
N ALA A 410 7.22 -7.06 -18.35
CA ALA A 410 6.97 -7.55 -17.00
C ALA A 410 5.46 -7.77 -16.71
N LYS A 411 4.54 -7.30 -17.55
CA LYS A 411 3.09 -7.42 -17.36
C LYS A 411 2.53 -8.82 -17.61
N SER A 412 3.36 -9.82 -17.79
CA SER A 412 2.95 -11.21 -17.90
C SER A 412 2.95 -11.89 -16.53
N VAL A 413 1.77 -12.25 -15.99
CA VAL A 413 1.64 -12.97 -14.72
C VAL A 413 2.42 -14.29 -14.75
N GLY A 414 2.29 -15.07 -15.84
CA GLY A 414 3.01 -16.34 -15.97
C GLY A 414 4.53 -16.17 -15.94
N ALA A 415 5.06 -15.18 -16.67
CA ALA A 415 6.50 -14.91 -16.67
C ALA A 415 6.96 -14.38 -15.30
N TRP A 416 6.17 -13.55 -14.63
CA TRP A 416 6.48 -13.04 -13.31
C TRP A 416 6.57 -14.16 -12.28
N LEU A 417 5.60 -15.07 -12.25
CA LEU A 417 5.59 -16.21 -11.32
C LEU A 417 6.69 -17.21 -11.61
N THR A 418 6.94 -17.54 -12.89
CA THR A 418 7.92 -18.57 -13.26
C THR A 418 9.36 -18.08 -13.15
N GLN A 419 9.65 -16.83 -13.50
CA GLN A 419 10.99 -16.25 -13.44
C GLN A 419 11.28 -15.59 -12.08
N GLY A 420 10.23 -15.10 -11.39
CA GLY A 420 10.29 -14.49 -10.06
C GLY A 420 9.88 -15.42 -8.91
N TRP A 421 9.86 -16.75 -9.11
CA TRP A 421 9.43 -17.75 -8.12
C TRP A 421 10.11 -17.58 -6.74
N HIS A 422 11.35 -17.13 -6.75
CA HIS A 422 12.13 -16.89 -5.53
C HIS A 422 11.50 -15.84 -4.61
N VAL A 423 10.65 -14.93 -5.13
CA VAL A 423 9.93 -13.94 -4.31
C VAL A 423 8.87 -14.64 -3.46
N THR A 424 8.08 -15.57 -4.04
CA THR A 424 7.08 -16.33 -3.29
C THR A 424 7.73 -17.23 -2.23
N VAL A 425 8.84 -17.88 -2.56
CA VAL A 425 9.60 -18.69 -1.60
C VAL A 425 10.15 -17.81 -0.47
N ALA A 426 10.70 -16.64 -0.80
CA ALA A 426 11.21 -15.69 0.17
C ALA A 426 10.11 -15.18 1.12
N TYR A 427 8.91 -14.93 0.59
CA TYR A 427 7.75 -14.55 1.39
C TYR A 427 7.46 -15.58 2.49
N ILE A 428 7.33 -16.85 2.10
CA ILE A 428 7.01 -17.94 3.04
C ILE A 428 8.12 -18.11 4.08
N ILE A 429 9.38 -18.18 3.63
CA ILE A 429 10.50 -18.38 4.55
C ILE A 429 10.69 -17.19 5.49
N GLY A 430 10.55 -15.95 5.00
CA GLY A 430 10.63 -14.76 5.84
C GLY A 430 9.52 -14.72 6.89
N PHE A 431 8.29 -15.11 6.54
CA PHE A 431 7.18 -15.20 7.48
C PHE A 431 7.42 -16.28 8.53
N VAL A 432 7.88 -17.47 8.13
CA VAL A 432 8.24 -18.55 9.08
C VAL A 432 9.40 -18.11 9.98
N ALA A 433 10.37 -17.36 9.47
CA ALA A 433 11.46 -16.84 10.29
C ALA A 433 10.95 -15.88 11.37
N LEU A 434 9.99 -15.00 11.05
CA LEU A 434 9.33 -14.16 12.07
C LEU A 434 8.73 -15.04 13.17
N LEU A 435 7.97 -16.11 12.81
CA LEU A 435 7.35 -17.03 13.77
C LEU A 435 8.36 -17.73 14.67
N LEU A 436 9.50 -18.13 14.11
CA LEU A 436 10.54 -18.84 14.85
C LEU A 436 11.37 -17.92 15.76
N VAL A 437 11.57 -16.67 15.36
CA VAL A 437 12.44 -15.72 16.07
C VAL A 437 11.66 -14.88 17.09
N LEU A 438 10.49 -14.37 16.70
CA LEU A 438 9.73 -13.43 17.52
C LEU A 438 8.51 -14.10 18.21
N GLY A 439 7.93 -15.18 17.64
CA GLY A 439 6.66 -15.71 18.09
C GLY A 439 5.48 -14.80 17.69
N TRP A 440 4.25 -15.20 17.99
CA TRP A 440 3.03 -14.44 17.69
C TRP A 440 2.54 -13.72 18.94
N HIS A 441 2.58 -12.37 18.95
CA HIS A 441 2.23 -11.51 20.09
C HIS A 441 1.33 -10.35 19.66
N PRO A 442 0.02 -10.60 19.42
CA PRO A 442 -0.88 -9.56 18.95
C PRO A 442 -1.04 -8.43 19.95
N ASN A 443 -0.89 -7.20 19.49
CA ASN A 443 -1.00 -5.98 20.30
C ASN A 443 -2.17 -5.12 19.81
N ALA A 444 -2.90 -4.49 20.74
CA ALA A 444 -3.90 -3.48 20.38
C ALA A 444 -3.20 -2.15 20.06
N PRO A 445 -3.59 -1.43 18.98
CA PRO A 445 -3.14 -0.07 18.75
C PRO A 445 -3.50 0.83 19.96
N HIS A 446 -2.64 1.79 20.29
CA HIS A 446 -2.88 2.68 21.45
C HIS A 446 -4.20 3.48 21.35
N LYS A 447 -4.70 3.73 20.14
CA LYS A 447 -5.95 4.46 19.89
C LYS A 447 -7.21 3.63 20.07
N SER A 448 -7.13 2.31 19.96
CA SER A 448 -8.28 1.41 20.13
C SER A 448 -8.66 1.20 21.61
N SER A 449 -7.86 1.66 22.56
CA SER A 449 -8.13 1.52 24.00
C SER A 449 -9.26 2.43 24.53
N SER A 450 -9.81 3.33 23.72
CA SER A 450 -10.95 4.19 24.10
C SER A 450 -12.33 3.57 23.86
N ALA A 451 -12.43 2.40 23.23
CA ALA A 451 -13.66 1.62 23.17
C ALA A 451 -13.55 0.41 24.12
N PRO A 452 -14.52 0.16 25.04
CA PRO A 452 -14.43 -0.98 25.93
C PRO A 452 -14.52 -2.27 25.13
N PHE A 453 -13.40 -2.92 24.93
CA PHE A 453 -13.32 -4.26 24.39
C PHE A 453 -13.85 -5.21 25.48
N HIS A 454 -15.10 -5.65 25.38
CA HIS A 454 -15.60 -6.76 26.17
C HIS A 454 -14.91 -8.05 25.71
N ALA A 455 -13.69 -8.24 26.19
CA ALA A 455 -13.01 -9.54 26.12
C ALA A 455 -13.74 -10.53 27.04
N VAL A 456 -14.68 -11.26 26.49
CA VAL A 456 -15.15 -12.49 27.12
C VAL A 456 -14.12 -13.60 26.83
N VAL A 457 -12.99 -13.53 27.53
CA VAL A 457 -12.15 -14.72 27.72
C VAL A 457 -12.70 -15.47 28.93
N LYS A 458 -13.62 -16.39 28.70
CA LYS A 458 -13.86 -17.46 29.69
C LYS A 458 -12.62 -18.36 29.69
N VAL A 459 -11.72 -18.10 30.63
CA VAL A 459 -10.71 -19.07 31.03
C VAL A 459 -11.45 -20.20 31.72
N GLY A 460 -11.72 -21.28 31.01
CA GLY A 460 -12.12 -22.56 31.63
C GLY A 460 -10.93 -23.08 32.38
N LYS A 461 -11.04 -23.09 33.73
CA LYS A 461 -10.19 -23.95 34.58
C LYS A 461 -10.59 -25.40 34.34
N ILE A 462 -9.66 -26.22 33.93
CA ILE A 462 -9.48 -27.61 34.41
C ILE A 462 -7.97 -27.83 34.58
#